data_2a8b07654cc9df4cc611cd63d990ef85
#
_entry.id   2a8b07654cc9df4cc611cd63d990ef85
#
_cell.length_a   1.000
_cell.length_b   1.000
_cell.length_c   1.000
_cell.angle_alpha   90.00
_cell.angle_beta   90.00
_cell.angle_gamma   90.00
#
_symmetry.space_group_name_H-M   'P 1'
#
loop_
_entity.id
_entity.type
_entity.pdbx_description
1 polymer ?
#
loop_
_entity_poly.entity_id
_entity_poly.type
_entity_poly.pdbx_seq_one_letter_code
_entity_poly.pdbx_strand_id
1 'polypeptide(L)'
;MAEVSSRLGVYAISVAAELTGAGVQNLRVYERRGLVEPSRTAGGTRRYSEHDLGRIRRVMALLDAGLNLAGVALVLDLEDDNARLRARLAR
;
A
#
# COMPACT_ATOMS: atom_id res chain seq x y z
N MET A 1 14.91 13.51 -18.20
CA MET A 1 13.50 13.14 -18.24
C MET A 1 12.98 13.03 -16.81
N ALA A 2 11.88 13.68 -16.53
CA ALA A 2 11.31 13.63 -15.19
C ALA A 2 10.60 12.28 -15.00
N GLU A 3 10.96 11.57 -13.96
CA GLU A 3 10.26 10.35 -13.58
C GLU A 3 9.03 10.69 -12.77
N VAL A 4 7.93 9.98 -13.04
CA VAL A 4 6.73 10.10 -12.21
C VAL A 4 7.05 9.44 -10.87
N SER A 5 6.84 10.17 -9.78
CA SER A 5 7.08 9.63 -8.45
C SER A 5 6.18 8.41 -8.21
N SER A 6 6.75 7.33 -7.69
CA SER A 6 5.99 6.14 -7.29
C SER A 6 5.01 6.45 -6.16
N ARG A 7 5.14 7.60 -5.51
CA ARG A 7 4.24 8.02 -4.44
C ARG A 7 3.16 8.99 -4.90
N LEU A 8 3.13 9.33 -6.19
CA LEU A 8 2.07 10.16 -6.74
C LEU A 8 0.79 9.35 -6.90
N GLY A 9 -0.29 9.80 -6.28
CA GLY A 9 -1.60 9.14 -6.37
C GLY A 9 -2.26 9.42 -7.71
N VAL A 10 -2.38 8.40 -8.54
CA VAL A 10 -2.93 8.50 -9.89
C VAL A 10 -4.10 7.57 -10.16
N TYR A 11 -4.31 6.54 -9.34
CA TYR A 11 -5.32 5.50 -9.60
C TYR A 11 -6.52 5.65 -8.69
N ALA A 12 -7.74 5.65 -9.27
CA ALA A 12 -8.97 5.53 -8.51
C ALA A 12 -9.04 4.15 -7.84
N ILE A 13 -9.85 4.02 -6.81
CA ILE A 13 -9.98 2.76 -6.05
C ILE A 13 -10.40 1.59 -6.94
N SER A 14 -11.31 1.80 -7.90
CA SER A 14 -11.75 0.74 -8.82
C SER A 14 -10.60 0.24 -9.70
N VAL A 15 -9.76 1.16 -10.17
CA VAL A 15 -8.59 0.81 -10.99
C VAL A 15 -7.54 0.10 -10.14
N ALA A 16 -7.27 0.61 -8.93
CA ALA A 16 -6.34 -0.03 -8.01
C ALA A 16 -6.79 -1.46 -7.66
N ALA A 17 -8.08 -1.66 -7.45
CA ALA A 17 -8.64 -2.99 -7.20
C ALA A 17 -8.41 -3.92 -8.39
N GLU A 18 -8.63 -3.43 -9.60
CA GLU A 18 -8.42 -4.20 -10.82
C GLU A 18 -6.95 -4.57 -11.03
N LEU A 19 -6.06 -3.59 -10.89
CA LEU A 19 -4.62 -3.79 -11.10
C LEU A 19 -3.98 -4.74 -10.09
N THR A 20 -4.49 -4.76 -8.85
CA THR A 20 -3.93 -5.61 -7.80
C THR A 20 -4.64 -6.95 -7.66
N GLY A 21 -5.86 -7.06 -8.17
CA GLY A 21 -6.71 -8.22 -7.94
C GLY A 21 -7.44 -8.22 -6.60
N ALA A 22 -7.23 -7.21 -5.76
CA ALA A 22 -7.97 -7.05 -4.51
C ALA A 22 -9.37 -6.50 -4.82
N GLY A 23 -10.37 -6.89 -4.04
CA GLY A 23 -11.70 -6.27 -4.17
C GLY A 23 -11.71 -4.87 -3.57
N VAL A 24 -12.61 -4.00 -4.07
CA VAL A 24 -12.75 -2.62 -3.55
C VAL A 24 -13.00 -2.63 -2.04
N GLN A 25 -13.83 -3.53 -1.54
CA GLN A 25 -14.11 -3.63 -0.10
C GLN A 25 -12.87 -4.01 0.70
N ASN A 26 -12.02 -4.88 0.15
CA ASN A 26 -10.75 -5.22 0.78
C ASN A 26 -9.83 -4.01 0.87
N LEU A 27 -9.75 -3.20 -0.18
CA LEU A 27 -8.95 -1.97 -0.15
C LEU A 27 -9.44 -1.01 0.93
N ARG A 28 -10.75 -0.90 1.12
CA ARG A 28 -11.32 -0.09 2.20
C ARG A 28 -10.96 -0.62 3.58
N VAL A 29 -10.98 -1.95 3.74
CA VAL A 29 -10.55 -2.58 5.00
C VAL A 29 -9.07 -2.29 5.26
N TYR A 30 -8.21 -2.46 4.25
CA TYR A 30 -6.78 -2.21 4.40
C TYR A 30 -6.50 -0.75 4.80
N GLU A 31 -7.22 0.19 4.21
CA GLU A 31 -7.10 1.60 4.58
C GLU A 31 -7.52 1.84 6.03
N ARG A 32 -8.67 1.30 6.46
CA ARG A 32 -9.15 1.45 7.83
C ARG A 32 -8.19 0.87 8.85
N ARG A 33 -7.46 -0.17 8.48
CA ARG A 33 -6.46 -0.83 9.32
C ARG A 33 -5.09 -0.15 9.26
N GLY A 34 -4.95 0.91 8.47
CA GLY A 34 -3.69 1.61 8.34
C GLY A 34 -2.63 0.86 7.54
N LEU A 35 -3.02 -0.17 6.77
CA LEU A 35 -2.09 -0.97 5.99
C LEU A 35 -1.69 -0.27 4.70
N VAL A 36 -2.55 0.59 4.17
CA VAL A 36 -2.29 1.42 2.99
C VAL A 36 -2.92 2.80 3.24
N GLU A 37 -2.24 3.84 2.74
CA GLU A 37 -2.67 5.23 2.93
C GLU A 37 -2.71 5.95 1.58
N PRO A 38 -3.82 5.78 0.82
CA PRO A 38 -3.95 6.51 -0.43
C PRO A 38 -4.07 8.01 -0.17
N SER A 39 -3.56 8.82 -1.10
CA SER A 39 -3.82 10.25 -1.04
C SER A 39 -5.27 10.54 -1.41
N ARG A 40 -5.71 11.77 -1.20
CA ARG A 40 -7.05 12.20 -1.55
C ARG A 40 -7.00 13.48 -2.38
N THR A 41 -7.93 13.58 -3.32
CA THR A 41 -8.12 14.83 -4.06
C THR A 41 -8.74 15.88 -3.13
N ALA A 42 -8.81 17.13 -3.59
CA ALA A 42 -9.47 18.20 -2.85
C ALA A 42 -10.93 17.86 -2.52
N GLY A 43 -11.59 17.08 -3.36
CA GLY A 43 -12.97 16.62 -3.11
C GLY A 43 -13.07 15.38 -2.22
N GLY A 44 -11.95 14.88 -1.68
CA GLY A 44 -11.94 13.73 -0.78
C GLY A 44 -11.91 12.37 -1.46
N THR A 45 -11.69 12.32 -2.77
CA THR A 45 -11.63 11.07 -3.52
C THR A 45 -10.25 10.43 -3.37
N ARG A 46 -10.22 9.13 -3.10
CA ARG A 46 -8.97 8.36 -2.97
C ARG A 46 -8.21 8.31 -4.29
N ARG A 47 -6.87 8.43 -4.19
CA ARG A 47 -5.95 8.24 -5.31
C ARG A 47 -4.78 7.38 -4.85
N TYR A 48 -4.63 6.22 -5.47
CA TYR A 48 -3.58 5.24 -5.14
C TYR A 48 -2.36 5.48 -6.03
N SER A 49 -1.18 5.37 -5.43
CA SER A 49 0.10 5.47 -6.13
C SER A 49 0.61 4.07 -6.53
N GLU A 50 1.66 4.03 -7.34
CA GLU A 50 2.37 2.76 -7.61
C GLU A 50 2.91 2.16 -6.31
N HIS A 51 3.41 2.98 -5.40
CA HIS A 51 3.85 2.53 -4.07
C HIS A 51 2.69 1.87 -3.31
N ASP A 52 1.51 2.48 -3.36
CA ASP A 52 0.32 1.92 -2.71
C ASP A 52 -0.08 0.57 -3.32
N LEU A 53 0.00 0.44 -4.66
CA LEU A 53 -0.28 -0.84 -5.32
C LEU A 53 0.68 -1.93 -4.86
N GLY A 54 1.97 -1.60 -4.75
CA GLY A 54 2.97 -2.53 -4.21
C GLY A 54 2.66 -2.94 -2.78
N ARG A 55 2.22 -1.99 -1.97
CA ARG A 55 1.81 -2.22 -0.58
C ARG A 55 0.61 -3.18 -0.51
N ILE A 56 -0.40 -2.94 -1.35
CA ILE A 56 -1.59 -3.80 -1.44
C ILE A 56 -1.19 -5.23 -1.83
N ARG A 57 -0.33 -5.38 -2.84
CA ARG A 57 0.15 -6.70 -3.26
C ARG A 57 0.89 -7.43 -2.14
N ARG A 58 1.66 -6.69 -1.34
CA ARG A 58 2.36 -7.27 -0.18
C ARG A 58 1.37 -7.75 0.88
N VAL A 59 0.33 -6.96 1.17
CA VAL A 59 -0.74 -7.36 2.09
C VAL A 59 -1.38 -8.67 1.61
N MET A 60 -1.72 -8.75 0.33
CA MET A 60 -2.36 -9.94 -0.23
C MET A 60 -1.46 -11.17 -0.13
N ALA A 61 -0.16 -11.01 -0.41
CA ALA A 61 0.80 -12.11 -0.32
C ALA A 61 0.92 -12.63 1.12
N LEU A 62 0.93 -11.73 2.10
CA LEU A 62 1.01 -12.13 3.52
C LEU A 62 -0.27 -12.84 3.97
N LEU A 63 -1.45 -12.37 3.53
CA LEU A 63 -2.70 -13.05 3.80
C LEU A 63 -2.72 -14.45 3.17
N ASP A 64 -2.25 -14.58 1.93
CA ASP A 64 -2.14 -15.87 1.25
C ASP A 64 -1.16 -16.80 1.96
N ALA A 65 -0.14 -16.27 2.61
CA ALA A 65 0.80 -17.04 3.41
C ALA A 65 0.23 -17.49 4.76
N GLY A 66 -1.01 -17.09 5.07
CA GLY A 66 -1.72 -17.53 6.26
C GLY A 66 -1.76 -16.55 7.43
N LEU A 67 -1.21 -15.34 7.27
CA LEU A 67 -1.29 -14.35 8.33
C LEU A 67 -2.70 -13.73 8.37
N ASN A 68 -3.13 -13.33 9.57
CA ASN A 68 -4.32 -12.49 9.70
C ASN A 68 -3.92 -11.00 9.57
N LEU A 69 -4.91 -10.10 9.53
CA LEU A 69 -4.64 -8.68 9.33
C LEU A 69 -3.74 -8.09 10.42
N ALA A 70 -3.86 -8.53 11.67
CA ALA A 70 -2.99 -8.07 12.74
C ALA A 70 -1.53 -8.49 12.51
N GLY A 71 -1.32 -9.73 12.07
CA GLY A 71 0.01 -10.23 11.72
C GLY A 71 0.60 -9.50 10.52
N VAL A 72 -0.23 -9.22 9.52
CA VAL A 72 0.19 -8.43 8.35
C VAL A 72 0.68 -7.05 8.79
N ALA A 73 -0.04 -6.38 9.68
CA ALA A 73 0.36 -5.06 10.19
C ALA A 73 1.74 -5.12 10.86
N LEU A 74 1.99 -6.13 11.70
CA LEU A 74 3.28 -6.30 12.36
C LEU A 74 4.41 -6.52 11.36
N VAL A 75 4.20 -7.37 10.35
CA VAL A 75 5.21 -7.64 9.33
C VAL A 75 5.52 -6.38 8.53
N LEU A 76 4.49 -5.62 8.11
CA LEU A 76 4.69 -4.39 7.36
C LEU A 76 5.45 -3.35 8.18
N ASP A 77 5.15 -3.21 9.47
CA ASP A 77 5.88 -2.29 10.35
C ASP A 77 7.35 -2.69 10.46
N LEU A 78 7.63 -3.98 10.60
CA LEU A 78 9.01 -4.48 10.66
C LEU A 78 9.73 -4.28 9.33
N GLU A 79 9.07 -4.49 8.20
CA GLU A 79 9.64 -4.25 6.88
C GLU A 79 9.95 -2.77 6.67
N ASP A 80 9.07 -1.88 7.11
CA ASP A 80 9.28 -0.44 7.02
C ASP A 80 10.48 -0.01 7.88
N ASP A 81 10.57 -0.52 9.11
CA ASP A 81 11.71 -0.25 10.00
C ASP A 81 13.01 -0.77 9.40
N ASN A 82 12.98 -1.97 8.84
CA ASN A 82 14.15 -2.58 8.21
C ASN A 82 14.63 -1.74 7.02
N ALA A 83 13.70 -1.27 6.18
CA ALA A 83 14.03 -0.42 5.04
C ALA A 83 14.66 0.90 5.48
N ARG A 84 14.12 1.53 6.54
CA ARG A 84 14.69 2.78 7.08
C ARG A 84 16.11 2.57 7.62
N LEU A 85 16.32 1.49 8.37
CA LEU A 85 17.63 1.18 8.93
C LEU A 85 18.65 0.89 7.83
N ARG A 86 18.26 0.13 6.81
CA ARG A 86 19.14 -0.13 5.66
C ARG A 86 19.52 1.14 4.91
N ALA A 87 18.56 2.04 4.72
CA ALA A 87 18.81 3.32 4.06
C ALA A 87 19.82 4.16 4.87
N ARG A 88 19.73 4.14 6.20
CA ARG A 88 20.69 4.84 7.08
C ARG A 88 22.09 4.23 7.00
N LEU A 89 22.19 2.92 6.92
CA LEU A 89 23.47 2.22 6.81
C LEU A 89 24.14 2.41 5.45
N ALA A 90 23.36 2.68 4.42
CA ALA A 90 23.86 2.86 3.05
C ALA A 90 24.44 4.26 2.80
N ARG A 91 24.33 5.19 3.74
CA ARG A 91 24.87 6.55 3.60
C ARG A 91 26.36 6.61 3.87
#